data_50f7a7bf05bd0923f5b945baa3abfcc0
#
_entry.id   50f7a7bf05bd0923f5b945baa3abfcc0
#
_cell.length_a   1.000
_cell.length_b   1.000
_cell.length_c   1.000
_cell.angle_alpha   90.00
_cell.angle_beta   90.00
_cell.angle_gamma   90.00
#
_symmetry.space_group_name_H-M   'P 1'
#
loop_
_entity.id
_entity.type
_entity.pdbx_description
1 polymer ?
#
loop_
_entity_poly.entity_id
_entity_poly.type
_entity_poly.pdbx_seq_one_letter_code
_entity_poly.pdbx_strand_id
1 'polypeptide(L)'
;QRIFRSFAPHLEQAGVSFSALHCALHFSLSEVKEVVISGRRGESETEAFLAEVRGGFHPNLVSAFVENGESHETEKIIPLASGRAMVNERATAYVCQNQTCQLPVHSIEELRRMLA
;
A
#
# COMPACT_ATOMS: atom_id res chain seq x y z
N GLN A 1 -18.98 -4.67 -5.20
CA GLN A 1 -19.52 -4.92 -6.56
C GLN A 1 -20.98 -4.45 -6.75
N ARG A 2 -21.87 -4.51 -5.73
CA ARG A 2 -23.28 -4.06 -5.86
C ARG A 2 -23.39 -2.59 -6.24
N ILE A 3 -22.58 -1.71 -5.65
CA ILE A 3 -22.56 -0.27 -5.92
C ILE A 3 -22.29 -0.01 -7.41
N PHE A 4 -21.23 -0.60 -7.96
CA PHE A 4 -20.87 -0.40 -9.38
C PHE A 4 -21.98 -0.83 -10.34
N ARG A 5 -22.66 -1.95 -10.06
CA ARG A 5 -23.81 -2.39 -10.87
C ARG A 5 -24.97 -1.42 -10.81
N SER A 6 -25.27 -0.88 -9.63
CA SER A 6 -26.37 0.09 -9.47
C SER A 6 -26.11 1.41 -10.21
N PHE A 7 -24.84 1.82 -10.32
CA PHE A 7 -24.45 3.06 -10.98
C PHE A 7 -23.95 2.88 -12.42
N ALA A 8 -23.94 1.66 -12.98
CA ALA A 8 -23.41 1.40 -14.31
C ALA A 8 -23.99 2.33 -15.39
N PRO A 9 -25.33 2.54 -15.51
CA PRO A 9 -25.87 3.45 -16.51
C PRO A 9 -25.38 4.89 -16.36
N HIS A 10 -25.15 5.37 -15.13
CA HIS A 10 -24.66 6.71 -14.87
C HIS A 10 -23.18 6.84 -15.22
N LEU A 11 -22.38 5.80 -14.97
CA LEU A 11 -20.97 5.75 -15.35
C LEU A 11 -20.81 5.82 -16.88
N GLU A 12 -21.67 5.16 -17.63
CA GLU A 12 -21.64 5.17 -19.10
C GLU A 12 -22.06 6.53 -19.68
N GLN A 13 -23.09 7.16 -19.12
CA GLN A 13 -23.68 8.38 -19.67
C GLN A 13 -23.00 9.66 -19.22
N ALA A 14 -22.47 9.71 -18.01
CA ALA A 14 -21.91 10.90 -17.39
C ALA A 14 -20.57 10.64 -16.68
N GLY A 15 -19.65 9.96 -17.34
CA GLY A 15 -18.40 9.47 -16.78
C GLY A 15 -17.59 10.51 -16.02
N VAL A 16 -17.48 11.73 -16.54
CA VAL A 16 -16.71 12.82 -15.91
C VAL A 16 -17.31 13.21 -14.55
N SER A 17 -18.64 13.20 -14.42
CA SER A 17 -19.33 13.53 -13.17
C SER A 17 -19.15 12.47 -12.08
N PHE A 18 -18.73 11.26 -12.45
CA PHE A 18 -18.51 10.13 -11.55
C PHE A 18 -17.02 9.70 -11.51
N SER A 19 -16.10 10.64 -11.70
CA SER A 19 -14.65 10.34 -11.76
C SER A 19 -14.12 9.56 -10.55
N ALA A 20 -14.54 9.92 -9.33
CA ALA A 20 -14.16 9.18 -8.12
C ALA A 20 -14.66 7.73 -8.12
N LEU A 21 -15.87 7.49 -8.65
CA LEU A 21 -16.43 6.14 -8.77
C LEU A 21 -15.69 5.32 -9.85
N HIS A 22 -15.24 5.96 -10.93
CA HIS A 22 -14.38 5.33 -11.93
C HIS A 22 -13.02 4.94 -11.34
N CYS A 23 -12.40 5.80 -10.53
CA CYS A 23 -11.16 5.46 -9.82
C CYS A 23 -11.37 4.26 -8.88
N ALA A 24 -12.46 4.24 -8.13
CA ALA A 24 -12.79 3.12 -7.25
C ALA A 24 -13.07 1.83 -8.03
N LEU A 25 -13.76 1.92 -9.17
CA LEU A 25 -13.97 0.78 -10.07
C LEU A 25 -12.66 0.26 -10.63
N HIS A 26 -11.82 1.14 -11.14
CA HIS A 26 -10.49 0.79 -11.63
C HIS A 26 -9.69 0.06 -10.55
N PHE A 27 -9.62 0.62 -9.33
CA PHE A 27 -8.93 0.01 -8.20
C PHE A 27 -9.48 -1.40 -7.89
N SER A 28 -10.81 -1.58 -7.93
CA SER A 28 -11.46 -2.86 -7.63
C SER A 28 -11.23 -3.95 -8.67
N LEU A 29 -10.87 -3.57 -9.90
CA LEU A 29 -10.60 -4.48 -11.03
C LEU A 29 -9.10 -4.68 -11.26
N SER A 30 -8.25 -3.89 -10.63
CA SER A 30 -6.81 -3.93 -10.80
C SER A 30 -6.16 -4.88 -9.81
N GLU A 31 -4.96 -5.32 -10.15
CA GLU A 31 -4.08 -5.98 -9.19
C GLU A 31 -3.52 -4.92 -8.22
N VAL A 32 -3.87 -5.07 -6.96
CA VAL A 32 -3.45 -4.16 -5.90
C VAL A 32 -2.15 -4.66 -5.29
N LYS A 33 -1.16 -3.78 -5.21
CA LYS A 33 0.04 -4.00 -4.40
C LYS A 33 -0.18 -3.43 -2.99
N GLU A 34 0.27 -4.16 -2.00
CA GLU A 34 0.22 -3.77 -0.61
C GLU A 34 1.64 -3.62 -0.09
N VAL A 35 1.95 -2.48 0.50
CA VAL A 35 3.29 -2.19 1.03
C VAL A 35 3.19 -1.85 2.51
N VAL A 36 3.95 -2.55 3.33
CA VAL A 36 4.12 -2.21 4.74
C VAL A 36 5.57 -1.80 4.96
N ILE A 37 5.76 -0.62 5.51
CA ILE A 37 7.06 -0.14 5.95
C ILE A 37 7.11 -0.22 7.47
N SER A 38 8.08 -0.96 7.98
CA SER A 38 8.36 -1.05 9.42
C SER A 38 9.66 -0.33 9.72
N GLY A 39 9.63 0.59 10.67
CA GLY A 39 10.78 1.43 10.98
C GLY A 39 10.57 2.31 12.20
N ARG A 40 11.55 3.15 12.50
CA ARG A 40 11.46 4.19 13.52
C ARG A 40 11.26 5.53 12.82
N ARG A 41 10.24 6.26 13.24
CA ARG A 41 9.95 7.59 12.71
C ARG A 41 11.16 8.51 12.91
N GLY A 42 11.51 9.26 11.86
CA GLY A 42 12.64 10.19 11.85
C GLY A 42 14.00 9.57 11.57
N GLU A 43 14.11 8.24 11.49
CA GLU A 43 15.34 7.60 11.01
C GLU A 43 15.45 7.71 9.48
N SER A 44 16.66 8.00 9.00
CA SER A 44 16.90 8.28 7.58
C SER A 44 16.49 7.14 6.64
N GLU A 45 16.74 5.88 7.02
CA GLU A 45 16.31 4.71 6.24
C GLU A 45 14.78 4.62 6.15
N THR A 46 14.09 4.83 7.28
CA THR A 46 12.61 4.80 7.33
C THR A 46 12.01 5.91 6.48
N GLU A 47 12.51 7.13 6.64
CA GLU A 47 12.02 8.28 5.87
C GLU A 47 12.28 8.13 4.37
N ALA A 48 13.40 7.52 3.97
CA ALA A 48 13.71 7.23 2.59
C ALA A 48 12.71 6.22 1.97
N PHE A 49 12.35 5.15 2.68
CA PHE A 49 11.30 4.23 2.24
C PHE A 49 9.93 4.91 2.11
N LEU A 50 9.56 5.72 3.11
CA LEU A 50 8.29 6.46 3.08
C LEU A 50 8.25 7.47 1.92
N ALA A 51 9.37 8.15 1.66
CA ALA A 51 9.49 9.09 0.54
C ALA A 51 9.35 8.38 -0.82
N GLU A 52 9.97 7.20 -0.99
CA GLU A 52 9.85 6.41 -2.21
C GLU A 52 8.41 6.02 -2.51
N VAL A 53 7.70 5.49 -1.50
CA VAL A 53 6.29 5.09 -1.63
C VAL A 53 5.38 6.27 -1.94
N ARG A 54 5.62 7.44 -1.32
CA ARG A 54 4.78 8.64 -1.48
C ARG A 54 5.14 9.46 -2.73
N GLY A 55 6.38 9.36 -3.19
CA GLY A 55 6.88 10.15 -4.32
C GLY A 55 6.45 9.65 -5.68
N GLY A 56 6.05 8.40 -5.80
CA GLY A 56 5.60 7.78 -7.05
C GLY A 56 4.09 7.92 -7.28
N PHE A 57 3.69 7.82 -8.55
CA PHE A 57 2.28 7.65 -8.90
C PHE A 57 1.92 6.16 -8.92
N HIS A 58 1.29 5.71 -7.86
CA HIS A 58 0.91 4.31 -7.66
C HIS A 58 -0.60 4.19 -7.40
N PRO A 59 -1.45 4.25 -8.45
CA PRO A 59 -2.91 4.30 -8.29
C PRO A 59 -3.51 3.04 -7.66
N ASN A 60 -2.79 1.92 -7.73
CA ASN A 60 -3.23 0.62 -7.20
C ASN A 60 -2.36 0.15 -6.03
N LEU A 61 -1.83 1.09 -5.25
CA LEU A 61 -1.01 0.80 -4.08
C LEU A 61 -1.77 1.12 -2.79
N VAL A 62 -1.74 0.20 -1.85
CA VAL A 62 -2.12 0.43 -0.46
C VAL A 62 -0.85 0.39 0.38
N SER A 63 -0.62 1.41 1.19
CA SER A 63 0.56 1.46 2.05
C SER A 63 0.20 1.64 3.52
N ALA A 64 0.96 0.99 4.39
CA ALA A 64 0.87 1.13 5.82
C ALA A 64 2.27 1.36 6.42
N PHE A 65 2.31 2.09 7.53
CA PHE A 65 3.52 2.27 8.31
C PHE A 65 3.33 1.65 9.69
N VAL A 66 4.31 0.89 10.12
CA VAL A 66 4.38 0.26 11.44
C VAL A 66 5.58 0.84 12.17
N GLU A 67 5.31 1.59 13.22
CA GLU A 67 6.36 2.10 14.08
C GLU A 67 6.89 1.01 15.01
N ASN A 68 8.20 0.95 15.20
CA ASN A 68 8.80 -0.05 16.08
C ASN A 68 8.29 0.12 17.52
N GLY A 69 7.73 -0.94 18.09
CA GLY A 69 7.12 -0.95 19.43
C GLY A 69 5.60 -0.76 19.45
N GLU A 70 4.98 -0.29 18.36
CA GLU A 70 3.53 -0.08 18.27
C GLU A 70 2.79 -1.14 17.42
N SER A 71 3.49 -2.22 17.06
CA SER A 71 2.95 -3.26 16.16
C SER A 71 1.59 -3.79 16.63
N HIS A 72 1.39 -4.04 17.91
CA HIS A 72 0.16 -4.64 18.46
C HIS A 72 -1.08 -3.75 18.30
N GLU A 73 -0.96 -2.44 18.49
CA GLU A 73 -2.08 -1.52 18.32
C GLU A 73 -2.38 -1.31 16.83
N THR A 74 -1.34 -1.17 16.02
CA THR A 74 -1.47 -1.02 14.57
C THR A 74 -2.08 -2.27 13.93
N GLU A 75 -1.68 -3.47 14.35
CA GLU A 75 -2.21 -4.75 13.85
C GLU A 75 -3.71 -4.92 14.09
N LYS A 76 -4.24 -4.42 15.22
CA LYS A 76 -5.68 -4.47 15.51
C LYS A 76 -6.50 -3.63 14.53
N ILE A 77 -5.93 -2.53 14.06
CA ILE A 77 -6.60 -1.57 13.17
C ILE A 77 -6.32 -1.92 11.71
N ILE A 78 -5.10 -2.31 11.41
CA ILE A 78 -4.61 -2.60 10.06
C ILE A 78 -4.11 -4.06 10.01
N PRO A 79 -4.97 -5.02 9.65
CA PRO A 79 -4.57 -6.43 9.55
C PRO A 79 -3.37 -6.68 8.64
N LEU A 80 -3.21 -5.81 7.62
CA LEU A 80 -2.05 -5.82 6.72
C LEU A 80 -0.72 -5.67 7.45
N ALA A 81 -0.69 -5.01 8.60
CA ALA A 81 0.52 -4.80 9.41
C ALA A 81 0.93 -6.03 10.24
N SER A 82 0.05 -7.03 10.36
CA SER A 82 0.27 -8.18 11.24
C SER A 82 1.53 -8.97 10.87
N GLY A 83 2.38 -9.21 11.86
CA GLY A 83 3.63 -9.95 11.70
C GLY A 83 4.71 -9.24 10.89
N ARG A 84 4.54 -7.96 10.55
CA ARG A 84 5.50 -7.18 9.75
C ARG A 84 6.28 -6.23 10.64
N ALA A 85 7.30 -6.73 11.31
CA ALA A 85 8.20 -5.97 12.17
C ALA A 85 9.49 -5.58 11.44
N MET A 86 10.29 -4.72 12.06
CA MET A 86 11.67 -4.47 11.62
C MET A 86 12.49 -5.78 11.68
N VAL A 87 13.30 -6.01 10.67
CA VAL A 87 14.24 -7.14 10.63
C VAL A 87 15.64 -6.62 10.95
N ASN A 88 16.31 -7.26 11.89
CA ASN A 88 17.66 -6.88 12.35
C ASN A 88 17.76 -5.39 12.76
N GLU A 89 16.73 -4.88 13.41
CA GLU A 89 16.63 -3.47 13.85
C GLU A 89 16.77 -2.44 12.71
N ARG A 90 16.57 -2.82 11.47
CA ARG A 90 16.64 -1.96 10.30
C ARG A 90 15.26 -1.69 9.73
N ALA A 91 15.11 -0.54 9.11
CA ALA A 91 13.92 -0.25 8.33
C ALA A 91 13.68 -1.35 7.28
N THR A 92 12.47 -1.85 7.22
CA THR A 92 12.11 -3.02 6.42
C THR A 92 10.85 -2.72 5.63
N ALA A 93 10.86 -2.99 4.34
CA ALA A 93 9.67 -2.90 3.49
C ALA A 93 9.20 -4.31 3.11
N TYR A 94 7.89 -4.52 3.20
CA TYR A 94 7.18 -5.73 2.80
C TYR A 94 6.26 -5.39 1.65
N VAL A 95 6.43 -6.05 0.52
CA VAL A 95 5.58 -5.88 -0.66
C VAL A 95 4.78 -7.15 -0.89
N CYS A 96 3.47 -7.02 -0.89
CA CYS A 96 2.55 -8.14 -1.10
C CYS A 96 1.64 -7.86 -2.29
N GLN A 97 1.27 -8.91 -2.99
CA GLN A 97 0.30 -8.88 -4.09
C GLN A 97 -0.47 -10.20 -4.11
N ASN A 98 -1.78 -10.13 -4.30
CA ASN A 98 -2.65 -11.32 -4.34
C ASN A 98 -2.46 -12.23 -3.11
N GLN A 99 -2.38 -11.66 -1.91
CA GLN A 99 -2.17 -12.34 -0.63
C GLN A 99 -0.81 -13.08 -0.51
N THR A 100 0.10 -12.83 -1.44
CA THR A 100 1.47 -13.37 -1.39
C THR A 100 2.45 -12.25 -1.15
N CYS A 101 3.24 -12.35 -0.09
CA CYS A 101 4.30 -11.40 0.21
C CYS A 101 5.64 -11.89 -0.33
N GLN A 102 6.39 -10.99 -0.90
CA GLN A 102 7.77 -11.23 -1.26
C GLN A 102 8.68 -11.18 -0.02
N LEU A 103 9.93 -11.58 -0.16
CA LEU A 103 10.89 -11.44 0.92
C LEU A 103 11.03 -9.97 1.33
N PRO A 104 11.16 -9.68 2.64
CA PRO A 104 11.36 -8.32 3.12
C PRO A 104 12.63 -7.72 2.54
N VAL A 105 12.58 -6.43 2.19
CA VAL A 105 13.70 -5.70 1.59
C VAL A 105 14.20 -4.58 2.49
N HIS A 106 15.48 -4.28 2.36
CA HIS A 106 16.20 -3.29 3.14
C HIS A 106 16.88 -2.22 2.27
N SER A 107 16.62 -2.20 0.96
CA SER A 107 17.17 -1.19 0.05
C SER A 107 16.06 -0.51 -0.77
N ILE A 108 16.27 0.77 -1.06
CA ILE A 108 15.36 1.59 -1.88
C ILE A 108 15.29 1.05 -3.30
N GLU A 109 16.40 0.58 -3.86
CA GLU A 109 16.50 0.04 -5.20
C GLU A 109 15.64 -1.22 -5.37
N GLU A 110 15.64 -2.09 -4.35
CA GLU A 110 14.79 -3.29 -4.35
C GLU A 110 13.32 -2.91 -4.24
N LEU A 111 12.97 -2.00 -3.31
CA LEU A 111 11.60 -1.51 -3.18
C LEU A 111 11.11 -0.91 -4.49
N ARG A 112 11.91 -0.04 -5.13
CA ARG A 112 11.57 0.59 -6.41
C ARG A 112 11.29 -0.43 -7.51
N ARG A 113 12.09 -1.48 -7.60
CA ARG A 113 11.85 -2.58 -8.57
C ARG A 113 10.54 -3.32 -8.31
N MET A 114 10.18 -3.50 -7.04
CA MET A 114 8.93 -4.16 -6.66
C MET A 114 7.71 -3.28 -6.89
N LEU A 115 7.86 -1.96 -6.79
CA LEU A 115 6.78 -1.00 -7.05
C LEU A 115 6.54 -0.76 -8.55
N ALA A 116 7.56 -0.91 -9.35
CA ALA A 116 7.42 -0.82 -10.80
C ALA A 116 6.56 -1.96 -11.33
#